data_a6bbd91fb24ce3153789ec69271a8a8a
#
_entry.id   a6bbd91fb24ce3153789ec69271a8a8a
#
_cell.length_a   1.000
_cell.length_b   1.000
_cell.length_c   1.000
_cell.angle_alpha   90.00
_cell.angle_beta   90.00
_cell.angle_gamma   90.00
#
_symmetry.space_group_name_H-M   'P 1'
#
loop_
_entity.id
_entity.type
_entity.pdbx_description
1 polymer ?
#
loop_
_entity_poly.entity_id
_entity_poly.type
_entity_poly.pdbx_seq_one_letter_code
_entity_poly.pdbx_strand_id
1 'polypeptide(L)'
;MGNGIHQVNVHASRSDVWTFIRDMNAWAPLVPGYKEHTIYSDHQSTWKFTVHYGMVTKKIHVNVRITDWKEPSEVKFTLNGMNQRFTGTGYFKAEEADTFLTRMTGSLSIVSSSPVARVLQHAFDNMVAELTRELTIAVGEAIERRKI
;
A
#
# COMPACT_ATOMS: atom_id res chain seq x y z
N MET A 1 12.54 4.85 10.97
CA MET A 1 11.63 3.77 10.55
C MET A 1 10.19 4.24 10.63
N GLY A 2 9.45 4.12 9.53
CA GLY A 2 8.05 4.49 9.48
C GLY A 2 7.16 3.27 9.41
N ASN A 3 6.11 3.22 10.23
CA ASN A 3 5.14 2.14 10.25
C ASN A 3 3.74 2.70 10.14
N GLY A 4 2.91 2.04 9.35
CA GLY A 4 1.49 2.34 9.28
C GLY A 4 0.69 1.06 9.26
N ILE A 5 -0.42 1.05 9.96
CA ILE A 5 -1.39 -0.04 9.91
C ILE A 5 -2.77 0.58 10.06
N HIS A 6 -3.70 0.14 9.22
CA HIS A 6 -5.06 0.65 9.26
C HIS A 6 -6.03 -0.45 8.88
N GLN A 7 -7.20 -0.42 9.51
CA GLN A 7 -8.20 -1.46 9.34
C GLN A 7 -9.53 -0.80 8.99
N VAL A 8 -10.22 -1.33 7.98
CA VAL A 8 -11.53 -0.85 7.57
C VAL A 8 -12.48 -2.03 7.41
N ASN A 9 -13.76 -1.77 7.61
CA ASN A 9 -14.81 -2.73 7.30
C ASN A 9 -15.30 -2.44 5.88
N VAL A 10 -15.22 -3.44 5.02
CA VAL A 10 -15.64 -3.32 3.62
C VAL A 10 -16.94 -4.10 3.44
N HIS A 11 -17.97 -3.45 2.92
CA HIS A 11 -19.26 -4.08 2.67
C HIS A 11 -19.20 -4.88 1.37
N ALA A 12 -18.46 -5.97 1.42
CA ALA A 12 -18.23 -6.88 0.30
C ALA A 12 -17.80 -8.24 0.86
N SER A 13 -17.97 -9.30 0.07
CA SER A 13 -17.50 -10.62 0.46
C SER A 13 -15.97 -10.65 0.43
N ARG A 14 -15.37 -11.58 1.19
CA ARG A 14 -13.91 -11.74 1.17
C ARG A 14 -13.39 -12.08 -0.23
N SER A 15 -14.16 -12.81 -1.01
CA SER A 15 -13.82 -13.12 -2.40
C SER A 15 -13.74 -11.87 -3.26
N ASP A 16 -14.66 -10.92 -3.10
CA ASP A 16 -14.64 -9.64 -3.84
C ASP A 16 -13.45 -8.79 -3.42
N VAL A 17 -13.14 -8.76 -2.12
CA VAL A 17 -11.97 -8.04 -1.62
C VAL A 17 -10.70 -8.66 -2.20
N TRP A 18 -10.59 -9.98 -2.18
CA TRP A 18 -9.44 -10.68 -2.73
C TRP A 18 -9.22 -10.38 -4.21
N THR A 19 -10.29 -10.42 -5.00
CA THR A 19 -10.23 -10.13 -6.43
C THR A 19 -9.61 -8.75 -6.69
N PHE A 20 -9.88 -7.79 -5.81
CA PHE A 20 -9.32 -6.45 -5.93
C PHE A 20 -7.86 -6.38 -5.48
N ILE A 21 -7.56 -6.87 -4.28
CA ILE A 21 -6.22 -6.68 -3.68
C ILE A 21 -5.14 -7.54 -4.34
N ARG A 22 -5.50 -8.60 -5.04
CA ARG A 22 -4.54 -9.41 -5.80
C ARG A 22 -4.11 -8.75 -7.11
N ASP A 23 -4.81 -7.71 -7.54
CA ASP A 23 -4.55 -7.03 -8.82
C ASP A 23 -3.88 -5.68 -8.57
N MET A 24 -2.57 -5.61 -8.81
CA MET A 24 -1.81 -4.38 -8.62
C MET A 24 -2.30 -3.24 -9.51
N ASN A 25 -2.84 -3.54 -10.70
CA ASN A 25 -3.42 -2.52 -11.57
C ASN A 25 -4.64 -1.85 -10.92
N ALA A 26 -5.35 -2.57 -10.06
CA ALA A 26 -6.55 -2.05 -9.42
C ALA A 26 -6.21 -1.08 -8.29
N TRP A 27 -5.20 -1.38 -7.46
CA TRP A 27 -4.94 -0.56 -6.28
C TRP A 27 -3.72 0.37 -6.38
N ALA A 28 -2.77 0.11 -7.31
CA ALA A 28 -1.64 1.01 -7.47
C ALA A 28 -2.07 2.46 -7.73
N PRO A 29 -3.05 2.74 -8.60
CA PRO A 29 -3.49 4.12 -8.84
C PRO A 29 -4.11 4.81 -7.63
N LEU A 30 -4.45 4.07 -6.59
CA LEU A 30 -5.04 4.63 -5.38
C LEU A 30 -4.01 5.10 -4.36
N VAL A 31 -2.73 4.83 -4.60
CA VAL A 31 -1.65 5.30 -3.72
C VAL A 31 -1.62 6.82 -3.77
N PRO A 32 -1.66 7.51 -2.61
CA PRO A 32 -1.57 8.96 -2.59
C PRO A 32 -0.33 9.47 -3.31
N GLY A 33 -0.51 10.42 -4.21
CA GLY A 33 0.60 10.96 -5.00
C GLY A 33 0.99 10.12 -6.21
N TYR A 34 0.19 9.12 -6.55
CA TYR A 34 0.45 8.23 -7.68
C TYR A 34 0.68 9.00 -8.99
N LYS A 35 1.68 8.55 -9.76
CA LYS A 35 1.98 9.07 -11.10
C LYS A 35 1.80 8.02 -12.17
N GLU A 36 2.52 6.90 -12.05
CA GLU A 36 2.43 5.81 -13.00
C GLU A 36 2.97 4.52 -12.41
N HIS A 37 2.66 3.39 -13.06
CA HIS A 37 3.26 2.11 -12.71
C HIS A 37 3.41 1.26 -13.97
N THR A 38 4.34 0.29 -13.91
CA THR A 38 4.57 -0.67 -14.98
C THR A 38 4.63 -2.06 -14.36
N ILE A 39 3.83 -2.98 -14.88
CA ILE A 39 3.81 -4.36 -14.40
C ILE A 39 4.67 -5.23 -15.33
N TYR A 40 5.66 -5.91 -14.75
CA TYR A 40 6.55 -6.80 -15.49
C TYR A 40 6.10 -8.26 -15.38
N SER A 41 5.47 -8.63 -14.28
CA SER A 41 4.95 -9.98 -14.05
C SER A 41 3.90 -9.91 -12.93
N ASP A 42 3.28 -11.05 -12.60
CA ASP A 42 2.32 -11.14 -11.49
C ASP A 42 2.94 -10.74 -10.16
N HIS A 43 4.28 -10.81 -10.06
CA HIS A 43 4.98 -10.60 -8.80
C HIS A 43 5.84 -9.34 -8.78
N GLN A 44 6.03 -8.68 -9.92
CA GLN A 44 6.97 -7.56 -9.99
C GLN A 44 6.41 -6.39 -10.78
N SER A 45 6.54 -5.20 -10.20
CA SER A 45 6.15 -3.94 -10.84
C SER A 45 7.05 -2.81 -10.36
N THR A 46 7.06 -1.72 -11.09
CA THR A 46 7.72 -0.48 -10.66
C THR A 46 6.66 0.61 -10.63
N TRP A 47 6.76 1.49 -9.63
CA TRP A 47 5.78 2.55 -9.41
C TRP A 47 6.50 3.87 -9.24
N LYS A 48 5.83 4.94 -9.68
CA LYS A 48 6.29 6.32 -9.46
C LYS A 48 5.20 7.08 -8.75
N PHE A 49 5.56 7.74 -7.67
CA PHE A 49 4.63 8.59 -6.92
C PHE A 49 5.40 9.66 -6.16
N THR A 50 4.66 10.65 -5.66
CA THR A 50 5.25 11.78 -4.93
C THR A 50 4.80 11.72 -3.49
N VAL A 51 5.74 11.88 -2.56
CA VAL A 51 5.44 11.94 -1.13
C VAL A 51 5.88 13.28 -0.55
N HIS A 52 5.22 13.68 0.52
CA HIS A 52 5.51 14.90 1.26
C HIS A 52 5.70 14.57 2.73
N TYR A 53 6.82 15.02 3.30
CA TYR A 53 7.02 14.93 4.74
C TYR A 53 7.80 16.16 5.22
N GLY A 54 7.23 16.86 6.21
CA GLY A 54 7.72 18.18 6.59
C GLY A 54 7.64 19.14 5.41
N MET A 55 8.70 19.86 5.14
CA MET A 55 8.81 20.77 4.00
C MET A 55 9.39 20.08 2.76
N VAL A 56 9.56 18.76 2.83
CA VAL A 56 10.24 18.00 1.77
C VAL A 56 9.22 17.35 0.84
N THR A 57 9.48 17.49 -0.47
CA THR A 57 8.73 16.77 -1.52
C THR A 57 9.70 15.87 -2.25
N LYS A 58 9.36 14.58 -2.35
CA LYS A 58 10.21 13.60 -3.04
C LYS A 58 9.43 12.88 -4.11
N LYS A 59 10.05 12.74 -5.28
CA LYS A 59 9.57 11.86 -6.35
C LYS A 59 10.17 10.49 -6.11
N ILE A 60 9.31 9.51 -5.89
CA ILE A 60 9.72 8.15 -5.53
C ILE A 60 9.56 7.24 -6.72
N HIS A 61 10.61 6.48 -7.00
CA HIS A 61 10.58 5.39 -7.97
C HIS A 61 10.91 4.12 -7.21
N VAL A 62 9.97 3.18 -7.16
CA VAL A 62 10.08 2.00 -6.30
C VAL A 62 9.81 0.73 -7.08
N ASN A 63 10.57 -0.32 -6.75
CA ASN A 63 10.32 -1.68 -7.23
C ASN A 63 9.45 -2.37 -6.18
N VAL A 64 8.30 -2.87 -6.60
CA VAL A 64 7.34 -3.59 -5.74
C VAL A 64 7.35 -5.05 -6.16
N ARG A 65 7.61 -5.93 -5.19
CA ARG A 65 7.61 -7.38 -5.44
C ARG A 65 6.61 -8.05 -4.51
N ILE A 66 5.68 -8.79 -5.09
CA ILE A 66 4.76 -9.61 -4.30
C ILE A 66 5.52 -10.85 -3.85
N THR A 67 5.59 -11.06 -2.54
CA THR A 67 6.35 -12.17 -1.96
C THR A 67 5.46 -13.33 -1.54
N ASP A 68 4.16 -13.10 -1.35
CA ASP A 68 3.26 -14.15 -0.89
C ASP A 68 1.83 -13.85 -1.33
N TRP A 69 1.18 -14.87 -1.89
CA TRP A 69 -0.22 -14.85 -2.28
C TRP A 69 -0.95 -15.92 -1.48
N LYS A 70 -1.61 -15.53 -0.39
CA LYS A 70 -2.41 -16.47 0.40
C LYS A 70 -3.88 -16.26 0.09
N GLU A 71 -4.33 -16.84 -1.00
CA GLU A 71 -5.73 -16.73 -1.42
C GLU A 71 -6.65 -17.39 -0.39
N PRO A 72 -7.76 -16.78 -0.01
CA PRO A 72 -8.24 -15.45 -0.36
C PRO A 72 -7.96 -14.41 0.74
N SER A 73 -6.92 -14.58 1.53
CA SER A 73 -6.71 -13.87 2.79
C SER A 73 -5.69 -12.76 2.75
N GLU A 74 -4.56 -12.94 2.05
CA GLU A 74 -3.45 -12.03 2.25
C GLU A 74 -2.54 -11.92 1.04
N VAL A 75 -2.12 -10.68 0.75
CA VAL A 75 -1.07 -10.36 -0.23
C VAL A 75 0.05 -9.67 0.52
N LYS A 76 1.26 -10.21 0.45
CA LYS A 76 2.46 -9.60 1.04
C LYS A 76 3.39 -9.11 -0.05
N PHE A 77 4.04 -7.98 0.19
CA PHE A 77 4.95 -7.40 -0.79
C PHE A 77 6.13 -6.72 -0.12
N THR A 78 7.21 -6.57 -0.90
CA THR A 78 8.39 -5.80 -0.51
C THR A 78 8.54 -4.60 -1.42
N LEU A 79 9.17 -3.56 -0.89
CA LEU A 79 9.42 -2.30 -1.58
C LEU A 79 10.92 -2.03 -1.55
N ASN A 80 11.48 -1.63 -2.72
CA ASN A 80 12.88 -1.23 -2.80
C ASN A 80 12.97 0.05 -3.61
N GLY A 81 13.55 1.08 -3.03
CA GLY A 81 13.76 2.35 -3.71
C GLY A 81 14.72 2.18 -4.88
N MET A 82 14.41 2.79 -6.01
CA MET A 82 15.24 2.79 -7.20
C MET A 82 16.04 4.08 -7.33
N ASN A 83 15.50 5.19 -6.84
CA ASN A 83 16.16 6.50 -6.85
C ASN A 83 16.34 7.08 -5.44
N GLN A 84 15.93 6.33 -4.42
CA GLN A 84 16.03 6.71 -3.01
C GLN A 84 16.50 5.52 -2.22
N ARG A 85 17.15 5.79 -1.08
CA ARG A 85 17.68 4.72 -0.21
C ARG A 85 16.63 4.32 0.81
N PHE A 86 15.73 3.44 0.41
CA PHE A 86 14.76 2.88 1.34
C PHE A 86 14.39 1.45 0.96
N THR A 87 13.95 0.70 1.95
CA THR A 87 13.36 -0.62 1.77
C THR A 87 12.11 -0.68 2.63
N GLY A 88 11.19 -1.56 2.27
CA GLY A 88 9.98 -1.70 3.04
C GLY A 88 9.27 -3.02 2.78
N THR A 89 8.29 -3.28 3.63
CA THR A 89 7.39 -4.42 3.50
C THR A 89 5.98 -3.93 3.72
N GLY A 90 5.02 -4.67 3.19
CA GLY A 90 3.63 -4.35 3.41
C GLY A 90 2.75 -5.54 3.13
N TYR A 91 1.47 -5.40 3.49
CA TYR A 91 0.48 -6.42 3.18
C TYR A 91 -0.91 -5.81 3.16
N PHE A 92 -1.81 -6.50 2.45
CA PHE A 92 -3.26 -6.37 2.60
C PHE A 92 -3.78 -7.70 3.08
N LYS A 93 -4.60 -7.66 4.12
CA LYS A 93 -5.19 -8.85 4.71
C LYS A 93 -6.70 -8.71 4.73
N ALA A 94 -7.40 -9.76 4.32
CA ALA A 94 -8.86 -9.80 4.28
C ALA A 94 -9.36 -10.90 5.22
N GLU A 95 -10.14 -10.52 6.23
CA GLU A 95 -10.71 -11.43 7.18
C GLU A 95 -12.25 -11.38 7.07
N GLU A 96 -12.89 -12.53 6.93
CA GLU A 96 -14.34 -12.58 6.85
C GLU A 96 -14.95 -12.27 8.21
N ALA A 97 -15.75 -11.19 8.27
CA ALA A 97 -16.51 -10.84 9.47
C ALA A 97 -17.95 -11.32 9.34
N ASP A 98 -18.48 -11.33 8.13
CA ASP A 98 -19.81 -11.85 7.80
C ASP A 98 -19.80 -12.16 6.29
N THR A 99 -20.87 -12.73 5.76
CA THR A 99 -20.98 -13.13 4.35
C THR A 99 -20.67 -11.98 3.40
N PHE A 100 -21.15 -10.78 3.71
CA PHE A 100 -20.94 -9.59 2.90
C PHE A 100 -20.23 -8.48 3.66
N LEU A 101 -19.43 -8.84 4.67
CA LEU A 101 -18.65 -7.89 5.44
C LEU A 101 -17.28 -8.47 5.66
N THR A 102 -16.27 -7.75 5.19
CA THR A 102 -14.86 -8.15 5.30
C THR A 102 -14.09 -7.09 6.07
N ARG A 103 -13.27 -7.54 7.01
CA ARG A 103 -12.32 -6.66 7.69
C ARG A 103 -11.04 -6.67 6.89
N MET A 104 -10.67 -5.52 6.34
CA MET A 104 -9.45 -5.39 5.55
C MET A 104 -8.41 -4.58 6.30
N THR A 105 -7.20 -5.11 6.38
CA THR A 105 -6.07 -4.45 7.03
C THR A 105 -5.01 -4.14 5.99
N GLY A 106 -4.55 -2.89 5.95
CA GLY A 106 -3.40 -2.48 5.16
C GLY A 106 -2.26 -2.13 6.10
N SER A 107 -1.05 -2.53 5.75
CA SER A 107 0.13 -2.27 6.58
C SER A 107 1.33 -1.94 5.70
N LEU A 108 2.12 -0.96 6.13
CA LEU A 108 3.39 -0.58 5.51
C LEU A 108 4.43 -0.36 6.61
N SER A 109 5.64 -0.81 6.33
CA SER A 109 6.78 -0.58 7.22
C SER A 109 7.95 -0.21 6.32
N ILE A 110 8.48 1.02 6.47
CA ILE A 110 9.51 1.56 5.58
C ILE A 110 10.70 2.05 6.40
N VAL A 111 11.90 1.63 5.98
CA VAL A 111 13.16 2.08 6.55
C VAL A 111 13.91 2.86 5.48
N SER A 112 14.25 4.10 5.80
CA SER A 112 15.04 4.96 4.93
C SER A 112 16.40 5.23 5.56
N SER A 113 17.48 5.12 4.77
CA SER A 113 18.82 5.50 5.19
C SER A 113 19.19 6.91 4.73
N SER A 114 18.23 7.63 4.15
CA SER A 114 18.44 9.01 3.72
C SER A 114 18.72 9.92 4.92
N PRO A 115 19.77 10.79 4.85
CA PRO A 115 20.02 11.75 5.93
C PRO A 115 18.85 12.70 6.17
N VAL A 116 18.14 13.09 5.10
CA VAL A 116 16.96 13.97 5.22
C VAL A 116 15.85 13.30 5.98
N ALA A 117 15.54 12.03 5.68
CA ALA A 117 14.51 11.29 6.38
C ALA A 117 14.89 11.07 7.85
N ARG A 118 16.20 10.92 8.14
CA ARG A 118 16.68 10.75 9.52
C ARG A 118 16.48 12.02 10.33
N VAL A 119 16.80 13.19 9.74
CA VAL A 119 16.62 14.49 10.39
C VAL A 119 15.13 14.78 10.61
N LEU A 120 14.29 14.42 9.65
CA LEU A 120 12.85 14.63 9.71
C LEU A 120 12.08 13.36 10.08
N GLN A 121 12.65 12.56 11.00
CA GLN A 121 12.12 11.25 11.35
C GLN A 121 10.64 11.28 11.74
N HIS A 122 10.24 12.25 12.55
CA HIS A 122 8.85 12.35 12.99
C HIS A 122 7.90 12.62 11.82
N ALA A 123 8.26 13.55 10.94
CA ALA A 123 7.45 13.85 9.77
C ALA A 123 7.41 12.66 8.79
N PHE A 124 8.53 11.95 8.67
CA PHE A 124 8.61 10.75 7.83
C PHE A 124 7.69 9.64 8.37
N ASP A 125 7.73 9.39 9.67
CA ASP A 125 6.85 8.39 10.30
C ASP A 125 5.38 8.74 10.12
N ASN A 126 5.02 10.00 10.28
CA ASN A 126 3.65 10.47 10.07
C ASN A 126 3.23 10.28 8.61
N MET A 127 4.13 10.52 7.66
CA MET A 127 3.84 10.34 6.24
C MET A 127 3.50 8.88 5.94
N VAL A 128 4.29 7.93 6.46
CA VAL A 128 4.04 6.50 6.24
C VAL A 128 2.70 6.09 6.85
N ALA A 129 2.41 6.54 8.06
CA ALA A 129 1.14 6.22 8.73
C ALA A 129 -0.06 6.77 7.95
N GLU A 130 0.01 8.01 7.49
CA GLU A 130 -1.08 8.64 6.73
C GLU A 130 -1.25 8.00 5.36
N LEU A 131 -0.15 7.68 4.68
CA LEU A 131 -0.20 7.01 3.38
C LEU A 131 -0.91 5.66 3.51
N THR A 132 -0.57 4.89 4.55
CA THR A 132 -1.18 3.59 4.82
C THR A 132 -2.68 3.75 5.08
N ARG A 133 -3.06 4.71 5.90
CA ARG A 133 -4.46 4.98 6.23
C ARG A 133 -5.25 5.37 4.98
N GLU A 134 -4.75 6.33 4.23
CA GLU A 134 -5.43 6.83 3.04
C GLU A 134 -5.56 5.75 1.97
N LEU A 135 -4.51 4.98 1.75
CA LEU A 135 -4.54 3.89 0.77
C LEU A 135 -5.55 2.82 1.17
N THR A 136 -5.54 2.40 2.44
CA THR A 136 -6.47 1.36 2.92
C THR A 136 -7.92 1.80 2.78
N ILE A 137 -8.23 3.03 3.16
CA ILE A 137 -9.57 3.60 3.00
C ILE A 137 -9.97 3.66 1.53
N ALA A 138 -9.08 4.15 0.67
CA ALA A 138 -9.36 4.29 -0.75
C ALA A 138 -9.62 2.93 -1.42
N VAL A 139 -8.85 1.91 -1.04
CA VAL A 139 -9.04 0.55 -1.55
C VAL A 139 -10.40 0.01 -1.11
N GLY A 140 -10.74 0.16 0.17
CA GLY A 140 -12.04 -0.28 0.69
C GLY A 140 -13.21 0.37 -0.04
N GLU A 141 -13.14 1.68 -0.26
CA GLU A 141 -14.18 2.42 -0.97
C GLU A 141 -14.28 1.98 -2.44
N ALA A 142 -13.15 1.74 -3.08
CA ALA A 142 -13.13 1.30 -4.47
C ALA A 142 -13.76 -0.09 -4.63
N ILE A 143 -13.52 -0.99 -3.67
CA ILE A 143 -14.14 -2.32 -3.67
C ILE A 143 -15.66 -2.20 -3.56
N GLU A 144 -16.13 -1.35 -2.65
CA GLU A 144 -17.58 -1.14 -2.46
C GLU A 144 -18.23 -0.56 -3.70
N ARG A 145 -17.55 0.35 -4.39
CA ARG A 145 -18.08 0.93 -5.65
C ARG A 145 -18.17 -0.09 -6.77
N ARG A 146 -17.26 -1.07 -6.81
CA ARG A 146 -17.26 -2.11 -7.84
C ARG A 146 -18.45 -3.06 -7.75
N LYS A 147 -19.07 -3.16 -6.59
CA LYS A 147 -20.21 -4.06 -6.36
C LYS A 147 -21.49 -3.60 -7.04
N ILE A 148 -21.57 -2.37 -7.41
CA ILE A 148 -22.79 -1.78 -7.99
C ILE A 148 -22.95 -2.12 -9.47
#